data_8d558021ab8f21da9051360ecc1ba594
#
_entry.id   8d558021ab8f21da9051360ecc1ba594
#
_cell.length_a   1.000
_cell.length_b   1.000
_cell.length_c   1.000
_cell.angle_alpha   90.00
_cell.angle_beta   90.00
_cell.angle_gamma   90.00
#
_symmetry.space_group_name_H-M   'P 1'
#
loop_
_entity.id
_entity.type
_entity.pdbx_description
1 polymer ?
#
loop_
_entity_poly.entity_id
_entity_poly.type
_entity_poly.pdbx_seq_one_letter_code
_entity_poly.pdbx_strand_id
1 'polypeptide(L)'
;METANDKTNVQGIKEDPELILINISGADRPGVTAALTAILAQYDAMVLDIGQADIHHTLSLGILFRTTSSVSGEIMKDLLFKAYDLQVKI
;
A
#
# COMPACT_ATOMS: atom_id res chain seq x y z
N MET A 1 -18.49 -0.44 -27.35
CA MET A 1 -18.64 -0.56 -27.01
C MET A 1 -18.51 -0.63 -26.90
N GLU A 2 -18.12 -0.21 -26.65
CA GLU A 2 -18.13 -0.28 -26.30
C GLU A 2 -17.89 -0.39 -25.92
N THR A 3 -17.59 -0.21 -25.88
CA THR A 3 -17.57 -0.39 -25.42
C THR A 3 -17.42 -0.48 -25.08
N ALA A 4 -17.12 -0.26 -24.90
CA ALA A 4 -17.12 -0.48 -24.35
C ALA A 4 -16.90 -0.54 -24.08
N ASN A 5 -16.43 -0.41 -24.01
CA ASN A 5 -16.44 -0.65 -23.54
C ASN A 5 -16.32 -0.82 -23.17
N ASP A 6 -16.06 -0.73 -23.00
CA ASP A 6 -16.14 -0.96 -22.40
C ASP A 6 -16.04 -1.26 -21.97
N LYS A 7 -15.79 -1.31 -21.68
CA LYS A 7 -15.79 -1.59 -20.96
C LYS A 7 -16.18 -1.80 -20.35
N THR A 8 -16.04 -1.63 -20.19
CA THR A 8 -16.53 -1.73 -19.40
C THR A 8 -17.03 -1.78 -19.06
N ASN A 9 -17.02 -1.69 -18.94
CA ASN A 9 -17.65 -1.70 -18.28
C ASN A 9 -18.31 -1.82 -17.98
N VAL A 10 -18.40 -1.84 -17.86
CA VAL A 10 -19.00 -1.83 -17.22
C VAL A 10 -19.41 -1.72 -16.88
N GLN A 11 -19.77 -1.39 -16.74
CA GLN A 11 -19.90 -1.16 -16.09
C GLN A 11 -19.87 -0.80 -15.35
N GLY A 12 -19.88 -0.48 -15.04
CA GLY A 12 -19.79 0.57 -14.10
C GLY A 12 -18.76 0.47 -13.02
N ILE A 13 -18.45 -0.67 -12.59
CA ILE A 13 -17.52 -0.87 -11.49
C ILE A 13 -16.13 -0.53 -11.95
N LYS A 14 -15.44 0.23 -11.10
CA LYS A 14 -14.08 0.64 -11.36
C LYS A 14 -13.11 -0.24 -10.64
N GLU A 15 -12.59 -1.22 -11.34
CA GLU A 15 -11.55 -2.10 -10.83
C GLU A 15 -10.23 -1.78 -11.52
N ASP A 16 -9.98 -0.50 -11.74
CA ASP A 16 -8.75 -0.07 -12.39
C ASP A 16 -7.55 -0.41 -11.52
N PRO A 17 -6.56 -1.09 -12.05
CA PRO A 17 -5.37 -1.40 -11.27
C PRO A 17 -4.58 -0.14 -10.98
N GLU A 18 -4.02 -0.08 -9.78
CA GLU A 18 -3.15 1.00 -9.38
C GLU A 18 -1.86 0.44 -8.82
N LEU A 19 -0.77 1.04 -9.23
CA LEU A 19 0.56 0.69 -8.74
C LEU A 19 1.00 1.79 -7.80
N ILE A 20 1.27 1.43 -6.55
CA ILE A 20 1.57 2.39 -5.51
C ILE A 20 2.90 2.04 -4.86
N LEU A 21 3.74 3.05 -4.73
CA LEU A 21 4.99 2.92 -3.99
C LEU A 21 4.88 3.80 -2.75
N ILE A 22 5.02 3.18 -1.58
CA ILE A 22 5.06 3.94 -0.33
C ILE A 22 6.48 3.88 0.24
N ASN A 23 6.89 5.00 0.84
CA ASN A 23 8.18 5.09 1.50
C ASN A 23 7.93 5.41 2.96
N ILE A 24 8.51 4.59 3.84
CA ILE A 24 8.33 4.70 5.28
C ILE A 24 9.68 4.99 5.91
N SER A 25 9.71 5.93 6.85
CA SER A 25 10.94 6.25 7.55
C SER A 25 10.65 6.48 9.02
N GLY A 26 11.63 6.17 9.86
CA GLY A 26 11.51 6.36 11.29
C GLY A 26 12.50 5.52 12.04
N ALA A 27 12.35 5.47 13.37
CA ALA A 27 13.18 4.62 14.19
C ALA A 27 12.89 3.16 13.86
N ASP A 28 13.94 2.36 13.75
CA ASP A 28 13.78 0.95 13.47
C ASP A 28 13.23 0.25 14.71
N ARG A 29 12.10 -0.41 14.55
CA ARG A 29 11.44 -1.17 15.61
C ARG A 29 10.97 -2.50 15.09
N PRO A 30 10.99 -3.54 15.93
CA PRO A 30 10.45 -4.82 15.50
C PRO A 30 8.99 -4.70 15.07
N GLY A 31 8.65 -5.36 13.99
CA GLY A 31 7.27 -5.50 13.57
C GLY A 31 6.70 -4.40 12.69
N VAL A 32 7.47 -3.36 12.35
CA VAL A 32 6.96 -2.29 11.50
C VAL A 32 6.56 -2.83 10.13
N THR A 33 7.47 -3.54 9.47
CA THR A 33 7.19 -4.10 8.14
C THR A 33 6.02 -5.08 8.21
N ALA A 34 6.01 -5.95 9.22
CA ALA A 34 4.94 -6.94 9.35
C ALA A 34 3.58 -6.28 9.56
N ALA A 35 3.52 -5.21 10.36
CA ALA A 35 2.26 -4.52 10.62
C ALA A 35 1.71 -3.87 9.35
N LEU A 36 2.57 -3.26 8.55
CA LEU A 36 2.13 -2.59 7.33
C LEU A 36 1.73 -3.59 6.24
N THR A 37 2.51 -4.67 6.09
CA THR A 37 2.15 -5.68 5.09
C THR A 37 0.88 -6.43 5.48
N ALA A 38 0.59 -6.57 6.78
CA ALA A 38 -0.67 -7.18 7.22
C ALA A 38 -1.88 -6.37 6.76
N ILE A 39 -1.78 -5.05 6.75
CA ILE A 39 -2.85 -4.20 6.23
C ILE A 39 -3.06 -4.46 4.75
N LEU A 40 -1.97 -4.52 3.98
CA LEU A 40 -2.07 -4.81 2.55
C LEU A 40 -2.75 -6.15 2.31
N ALA A 41 -2.42 -7.14 3.13
CA ALA A 41 -3.02 -8.48 3.00
C ALA A 41 -4.52 -8.46 3.27
N GLN A 42 -5.00 -7.61 4.19
CA GLN A 42 -6.42 -7.51 4.48
C GLN A 42 -7.23 -7.06 3.26
N TYR A 43 -6.61 -6.29 2.39
CA TYR A 43 -7.28 -5.77 1.20
C TYR A 43 -6.93 -6.55 -0.06
N ASP A 44 -6.25 -7.68 0.09
CA ASP A 44 -5.78 -8.49 -1.04
C ASP A 44 -4.89 -7.70 -2.00
N ALA A 45 -4.19 -6.69 -1.49
CA ALA A 45 -3.23 -5.97 -2.30
C ALA A 45 -2.02 -6.86 -2.57
N MET A 46 -1.50 -6.78 -3.78
CA MET A 46 -0.38 -7.61 -4.19
C MET A 46 0.92 -6.86 -3.97
N VAL A 47 1.72 -7.32 -3.03
CA VAL A 47 3.05 -6.75 -2.80
C VAL A 47 3.98 -7.25 -3.89
N LEU A 48 4.59 -6.32 -4.61
CA LEU A 48 5.47 -6.65 -5.73
C LEU A 48 6.93 -6.60 -5.34
N ASP A 49 7.28 -5.70 -4.42
CA ASP A 49 8.67 -5.53 -4.02
C ASP A 49 8.73 -4.83 -2.68
N ILE A 50 9.74 -5.17 -1.88
CA ILE A 50 10.01 -4.52 -0.61
C ILE A 50 11.51 -4.28 -0.54
N GLY A 51 11.90 -3.02 -0.30
CA GLY A 51 13.28 -2.65 -0.08
C GLY A 51 13.44 -2.02 1.29
N GLN A 52 14.44 -2.44 2.03
CA GLN A 52 14.64 -1.95 3.38
C GLN A 52 16.12 -1.69 3.63
N ALA A 53 16.41 -0.59 4.29
CA ALA A 53 17.76 -0.26 4.75
C ALA A 53 17.69 0.26 6.18
N ASP A 54 18.59 -0.23 7.02
CA ASP A 54 18.71 0.23 8.38
C ASP A 54 20.09 0.88 8.54
N ILE A 55 20.06 2.17 8.82
CA ILE A 55 21.29 2.94 9.01
C ILE A 55 21.16 3.68 10.32
N HIS A 56 22.05 3.42 11.25
CA HIS A 56 22.04 4.10 12.56
C HIS A 56 20.68 3.98 13.25
N HIS A 57 20.10 2.78 13.27
CA HIS A 57 18.81 2.51 13.89
C HIS A 57 17.67 3.30 13.24
N THR A 58 17.88 3.82 12.03
CA THR A 58 16.85 4.47 11.26
C THR A 58 16.40 3.55 10.15
N LEU A 59 15.10 3.33 10.10
CA LEU A 59 14.48 2.49 9.08
C LEU A 59 14.17 3.32 7.86
N SER A 60 14.52 2.81 6.69
CA SER A 60 14.04 3.33 5.42
C SER A 60 13.44 2.14 4.66
N LEU A 61 12.14 2.19 4.44
CA LEU A 61 11.39 1.06 3.89
C LEU A 61 10.58 1.51 2.70
N GLY A 62 10.72 0.81 1.59
CA GLY A 62 9.88 1.03 0.42
C GLY A 62 9.05 -0.20 0.15
N ILE A 63 7.76 -0.01 -0.09
CA ILE A 63 6.87 -1.11 -0.46
C ILE A 63 6.15 -0.73 -1.74
N LEU A 64 6.33 -1.55 -2.77
CA LEU A 64 5.63 -1.40 -4.04
C LEU A 64 4.51 -2.43 -4.07
N PHE A 65 3.29 -1.97 -4.28
CA PHE A 65 2.17 -2.89 -4.30
C PHE A 65 1.15 -2.48 -5.36
N ARG A 66 0.37 -3.46 -5.78
CA ARG A 66 -0.71 -3.26 -6.75
C ARG A 66 -2.04 -3.46 -6.04
N THR A 67 -2.98 -2.59 -6.32
CA THR A 67 -4.33 -2.70 -5.81
C THR A 67 -5.30 -2.16 -6.86
N THR A 68 -6.54 -1.92 -6.48
CA THR A 68 -7.53 -1.35 -7.38
C THR A 68 -7.97 0.01 -6.86
N SER A 69 -8.49 0.84 -7.77
CA SER A 69 -8.93 2.18 -7.40
C SER A 69 -10.07 2.16 -6.40
N SER A 70 -10.82 1.06 -6.36
CA SER A 70 -11.97 0.96 -5.46
C SER A 70 -11.58 0.90 -3.98
N VAL A 71 -10.36 0.44 -3.65
CA VAL A 71 -9.94 0.28 -2.26
C VAL A 71 -8.67 1.04 -1.92
N SER A 72 -8.02 1.66 -2.90
CA SER A 72 -6.71 2.28 -2.66
C SER A 72 -6.78 3.38 -1.60
N GLY A 73 -7.87 4.17 -1.58
CA GLY A 73 -8.02 5.22 -0.57
C GLY A 73 -8.14 4.68 0.84
N GLU A 74 -8.86 3.56 1.00
CA GLU A 74 -8.99 2.94 2.32
C GLU A 74 -7.69 2.33 2.78
N ILE A 75 -6.96 1.72 1.86
CA ILE A 75 -5.63 1.18 2.17
C ILE A 75 -4.72 2.28 2.68
N MET A 76 -4.66 3.40 1.96
CA MET A 76 -3.80 4.51 2.35
C MET A 76 -4.19 5.07 3.71
N LYS A 77 -5.48 5.17 3.97
CA LYS A 77 -5.95 5.66 5.26
C LYS A 77 -5.49 4.73 6.39
N ASP A 78 -5.67 3.43 6.22
CA ASP A 78 -5.28 2.47 7.25
C ASP A 78 -3.78 2.43 7.45
N LEU A 79 -3.01 2.55 6.36
CA LEU A 79 -1.55 2.61 6.46
C LEU A 79 -1.11 3.85 7.23
N LEU A 80 -1.74 5.00 6.98
CA LEU A 80 -1.39 6.24 7.67
C LEU A 80 -1.71 6.17 9.15
N PHE A 81 -2.86 5.60 9.52
CA PHE A 81 -3.21 5.41 10.93
C PHE A 81 -2.21 4.49 11.62
N LYS A 82 -1.86 3.38 10.96
CA LYS A 82 -0.90 2.44 11.55
C LYS A 82 0.48 3.08 11.68
N ALA A 83 0.90 3.86 10.69
CA ALA A 83 2.18 4.56 10.75
C ALA A 83 2.21 5.53 11.94
N TYR A 84 1.11 6.22 12.19
CA TYR A 84 1.02 7.11 13.34
C TYR A 84 1.21 6.32 14.64
N ASP A 85 0.52 5.17 14.77
CA ASP A 85 0.66 4.32 15.96
C ASP A 85 2.10 3.81 16.13
N LEU A 86 2.75 3.50 15.03
CA LEU A 86 4.11 2.97 15.04
C LEU A 86 5.15 4.08 15.14
N GLN A 87 4.75 5.33 15.08
CA GLN A 87 5.62 6.50 15.13
C GLN A 87 6.62 6.51 13.97
N VAL A 88 6.16 6.13 12.80
CA VAL A 88 6.93 6.25 11.56
C VAL A 88 6.18 7.16 10.60
N LYS A 89 6.89 7.64 9.58
CA LYS A 89 6.32 8.49 8.55
C LYS A 89 6.13 7.71 7.28
N ILE A 90 5.06 8.02 6.60
CA ILE A 90 4.85 7.55 5.22
C ILE A 90 4.90 8.74 4.30
#